data_5aec223c587fac66acbc5cb8b4bff50f
#
_entry.id   5aec223c587fac66acbc5cb8b4bff50f
#
_cell.length_a   1.000
_cell.length_b   1.000
_cell.length_c   1.000
_cell.angle_alpha   90.00
_cell.angle_beta   90.00
_cell.angle_gamma   90.00
#
_symmetry.space_group_name_H-M   'P 1'
#
loop_
_entity.id
_entity.type
_entity.pdbx_description
1 polymer ?
#
loop_
_entity_poly.entity_id
_entity_poly.type
_entity_poly.pdbx_seq_one_letter_code
_entity_poly.pdbx_strand_id
1 'polypeptide(L)'
;MDAVLQGRIATSFDGKTPGPSLSALCRDLIEKQKSSWPDLSLGYGALGSVRVKELRCNGFSVRLHHNPGRIKSTTATVDQKSIDKRPCFLCLKNLPEPQRGILYREDFIVLCNPFPICPEHYTIAHIIHAPQSFEGVVSTFLKMAKDFSPDFNVFYNGPESGASAPDHLHFQATTRGILPIEKEIGDKGRLLFVKCIHATPLFRATNLGREVIILEGEDCTAIDDALTNIVSAMKSVLASPAEPRMNLLGSYDRNKWRVAIFPRQRHRPSVYFLPGNERILISPGMVEMGGIIITPIGKDFDIVNEELIRTIYAEVSVDEETMQKILAALSF
;
A
#
# COMPACT_ATOMS: atom_id res chain seq x y z
N MET A 1 -9.64 -28.81 -3.82
CA MET A 1 -8.64 -27.70 -3.99
C MET A 1 -7.97 -27.90 -5.32
N ASP A 2 -7.88 -26.86 -6.17
CA ASP A 2 -7.28 -26.92 -7.49
C ASP A 2 -5.81 -27.36 -7.39
N ALA A 3 -5.36 -28.25 -8.28
CA ALA A 3 -3.98 -28.76 -8.31
C ALA A 3 -2.94 -27.63 -8.48
N VAL A 4 -3.30 -26.56 -9.21
CA VAL A 4 -2.45 -25.37 -9.35
C VAL A 4 -2.26 -24.68 -8.01
N LEU A 5 -3.33 -24.48 -7.24
CA LEU A 5 -3.26 -23.87 -5.91
C LEU A 5 -2.41 -24.73 -4.96
N GLN A 6 -2.63 -26.06 -4.93
CA GLN A 6 -1.83 -26.96 -4.08
C GLN A 6 -0.33 -26.86 -4.38
N GLY A 7 0.05 -26.79 -5.66
CA GLY A 7 1.46 -26.63 -6.05
C GLY A 7 2.08 -25.28 -5.65
N ARG A 8 1.29 -24.31 -5.21
CA ARG A 8 1.75 -22.97 -4.79
C ARG A 8 1.77 -22.76 -3.27
N ILE A 9 1.18 -23.68 -2.51
CA ILE A 9 1.08 -23.53 -1.04
C ILE A 9 2.34 -24.15 -0.39
N ALA A 10 3.06 -23.34 0.38
CA ALA A 10 4.10 -23.79 1.30
C ALA A 10 3.51 -24.18 2.67
N THR A 11 2.53 -23.43 3.16
CA THR A 11 1.78 -23.64 4.39
C THR A 11 0.46 -22.85 4.35
N SER A 12 -0.37 -22.98 5.38
CA SER A 12 -1.63 -22.26 5.50
C SER A 12 -1.77 -21.58 6.86
N PHE A 13 -2.59 -20.51 6.90
CA PHE A 13 -2.96 -19.78 8.10
C PHE A 13 -4.46 -19.45 8.06
N ASP A 14 -5.23 -19.97 8.99
CA ASP A 14 -6.69 -19.78 9.10
C ASP A 14 -7.10 -18.76 10.18
N GLY A 15 -6.15 -18.37 11.04
CA GLY A 15 -6.36 -17.44 12.14
C GLY A 15 -7.20 -18.03 13.29
N LYS A 16 -7.41 -19.35 13.32
CA LYS A 16 -8.21 -20.07 14.32
C LYS A 16 -7.44 -21.20 14.97
N THR A 17 -6.74 -21.98 14.17
CA THR A 17 -5.95 -23.13 14.63
C THR A 17 -4.72 -22.65 15.41
N PRO A 18 -4.48 -23.14 16.64
CA PRO A 18 -3.27 -22.82 17.37
C PRO A 18 -2.02 -23.20 16.60
N GLY A 19 -1.07 -22.27 16.50
CA GLY A 19 0.16 -22.48 15.73
C GLY A 19 1.03 -21.22 15.70
N PRO A 20 2.05 -21.19 14.83
CA PRO A 20 2.87 -20.01 14.65
C PRO A 20 2.04 -18.80 14.20
N SER A 21 2.46 -17.60 14.62
CA SER A 21 1.85 -16.36 14.12
C SER A 21 2.05 -16.21 12.60
N LEU A 22 1.17 -15.45 11.93
CA LEU A 22 1.33 -15.17 10.51
C LEU A 22 2.67 -14.51 10.21
N SER A 23 3.13 -13.62 11.10
CA SER A 23 4.46 -12.99 10.99
C SER A 23 5.60 -14.00 11.02
N ALA A 24 5.53 -15.00 11.90
CA ALA A 24 6.55 -16.05 11.97
C ALA A 24 6.57 -16.92 10.70
N LEU A 25 5.37 -17.29 10.19
CA LEU A 25 5.25 -18.02 8.92
C LEU A 25 5.80 -17.21 7.74
N CYS A 26 5.56 -15.90 7.70
CA CYS A 26 6.09 -15.01 6.67
C CYS A 26 7.62 -14.94 6.69
N ARG A 27 8.23 -14.86 7.86
CA ARG A 27 9.71 -14.88 8.01
C ARG A 27 10.30 -16.22 7.58
N ASP A 28 9.70 -17.33 7.96
CA ASP A 28 10.10 -18.66 7.50
C ASP A 28 9.98 -18.79 5.97
N LEU A 29 8.86 -18.32 5.41
CA LEU A 29 8.64 -18.32 3.97
C LEU A 29 9.73 -17.55 3.22
N ILE A 30 10.06 -16.32 3.65
CA ILE A 30 11.03 -15.48 2.95
C ILE A 30 12.44 -16.09 2.97
N GLU A 31 12.86 -16.70 4.08
CA GLU A 31 14.16 -17.36 4.17
C GLU A 31 14.22 -18.61 3.27
N LYS A 32 13.18 -19.42 3.24
CA LYS A 32 13.09 -20.58 2.36
C LYS A 32 13.05 -20.17 0.88
N GLN A 33 12.29 -19.11 0.56
CA GLN A 33 12.19 -18.62 -0.82
C GLN A 33 13.48 -17.95 -1.30
N LYS A 34 14.23 -17.26 -0.47
CA LYS A 34 15.56 -16.75 -0.83
C LYS A 34 16.54 -17.88 -1.18
N SER A 35 16.42 -19.02 -0.50
CA SER A 35 17.30 -20.18 -0.75
C SER A 35 16.91 -20.94 -2.02
N SER A 36 15.63 -20.92 -2.43
CA SER A 36 15.12 -21.74 -3.54
C SER A 36 14.76 -20.93 -4.79
N TRP A 37 14.77 -19.60 -4.73
CA TRP A 37 14.39 -18.72 -5.84
C TRP A 37 15.47 -17.64 -6.08
N PRO A 38 16.36 -17.85 -7.05
CA PRO A 38 17.50 -16.95 -7.32
C PRO A 38 17.09 -15.48 -7.58
N ASP A 39 16.02 -15.23 -8.35
CA ASP A 39 15.59 -13.86 -8.65
C ASP A 39 15.13 -13.13 -7.37
N LEU A 40 14.44 -13.84 -6.46
CA LEU A 40 14.07 -13.29 -5.17
C LEU A 40 15.30 -12.95 -4.35
N SER A 41 16.26 -13.88 -4.28
CA SER A 41 17.53 -13.68 -3.56
C SER A 41 18.29 -12.46 -4.07
N LEU A 42 18.38 -12.30 -5.39
CA LEU A 42 18.97 -11.12 -6.02
C LEU A 42 18.25 -9.83 -5.67
N GLY A 43 16.91 -9.83 -5.71
CA GLY A 43 16.09 -8.67 -5.36
C GLY A 43 16.32 -8.22 -3.92
N TYR A 44 16.35 -9.15 -2.97
CA TYR A 44 16.61 -8.83 -1.56
C TYR A 44 18.09 -8.47 -1.31
N GLY A 45 19.03 -9.11 -2.00
CA GLY A 45 20.45 -8.76 -1.94
C GLY A 45 20.71 -7.33 -2.41
N ALA A 46 19.99 -6.88 -3.43
CA ALA A 46 20.11 -5.51 -3.96
C ALA A 46 19.69 -4.41 -2.97
N LEU A 47 18.91 -4.74 -1.92
CA LEU A 47 18.53 -3.76 -0.88
C LEU A 47 19.76 -3.17 -0.16
N GLY A 48 20.84 -3.94 -0.02
CA GLY A 48 22.09 -3.47 0.59
C GLY A 48 22.79 -2.34 -0.19
N SER A 49 22.47 -2.17 -1.47
CA SER A 49 23.04 -1.13 -2.34
C SER A 49 22.10 0.07 -2.58
N VAL A 50 20.93 0.08 -1.96
CA VAL A 50 19.97 1.20 -2.06
C VAL A 50 20.59 2.44 -1.39
N ARG A 51 20.78 3.51 -2.18
CA ARG A 51 21.17 4.81 -1.62
C ARG A 51 19.96 5.49 -1.01
N VAL A 52 20.14 6.07 0.18
CA VAL A 52 19.04 6.75 0.91
C VAL A 52 19.49 8.15 1.31
N LYS A 53 18.64 9.15 1.11
CA LYS A 53 18.78 10.48 1.71
C LYS A 53 17.46 10.91 2.35
N GLU A 54 17.54 11.64 3.45
CA GLU A 54 16.39 12.27 4.10
C GLU A 54 16.19 13.67 3.56
N LEU A 55 14.97 14.01 3.16
CA LEU A 55 14.55 15.35 2.77
C LEU A 55 13.57 15.88 3.81
N ARG A 56 13.89 17.04 4.39
CA ARG A 56 13.06 17.72 5.40
C ARG A 56 12.19 18.76 4.72
N CYS A 57 10.98 18.35 4.38
CA CYS A 57 9.96 19.22 3.82
C CYS A 57 9.23 19.97 4.94
N ASN A 58 8.87 21.21 4.73
CA ASN A 58 8.24 22.07 5.74
C ASN A 58 7.13 21.34 6.55
N GLY A 59 7.47 20.91 7.76
CA GLY A 59 6.59 20.21 8.69
C GLY A 59 6.61 18.68 8.64
N PHE A 60 7.17 18.04 7.61
CA PHE A 60 7.29 16.58 7.48
C PHE A 60 8.64 16.18 6.88
N SER A 61 8.96 14.89 6.90
CA SER A 61 10.16 14.39 6.22
C SER A 61 9.85 13.17 5.35
N VAL A 62 10.66 12.98 4.32
CA VAL A 62 10.61 11.78 3.48
C VAL A 62 12.00 11.17 3.35
N ARG A 63 12.05 9.87 3.14
CA ARG A 63 13.26 9.16 2.76
C ARG A 63 13.23 8.90 1.26
N LEU A 64 14.18 9.49 0.53
CA LEU A 64 14.34 9.24 -0.90
C LEU A 64 15.28 8.06 -1.09
N HIS A 65 14.82 7.03 -1.79
CA HIS A 65 15.54 5.80 -2.07
C HIS A 65 15.86 5.69 -3.55
N HIS A 66 17.14 5.54 -3.89
CA HIS A 66 17.55 5.08 -5.22
C HIS A 66 17.54 3.55 -5.23
N ASN A 67 16.50 2.97 -5.81
CA ASN A 67 16.32 1.53 -5.93
C ASN A 67 16.09 1.11 -7.39
N PRO A 68 17.13 0.80 -8.16
CA PRO A 68 17.02 0.39 -9.57
C PRO A 68 16.14 -0.85 -9.79
N GLY A 69 16.07 -1.76 -8.80
CA GLY A 69 15.21 -2.95 -8.85
C GLY A 69 13.71 -2.64 -9.00
N ARG A 70 13.31 -1.42 -8.70
CA ARG A 70 11.91 -0.98 -8.79
C ARG A 70 11.51 -0.44 -10.17
N ILE A 71 12.41 -0.40 -11.16
CA ILE A 71 12.11 0.18 -12.48
C ILE A 71 10.85 -0.44 -13.10
N LYS A 72 10.69 -1.75 -13.07
CA LYS A 72 9.53 -2.45 -13.66
C LYS A 72 8.21 -2.05 -13.01
N SER A 73 8.17 -1.92 -11.68
CA SER A 73 6.93 -1.54 -10.98
C SER A 73 6.64 -0.03 -11.11
N THR A 74 7.66 0.82 -11.10
CA THR A 74 7.49 2.28 -11.26
C THR A 74 7.02 2.65 -12.68
N THR A 75 7.48 1.91 -13.69
CA THR A 75 7.10 2.14 -15.10
C THR A 75 5.94 1.26 -15.58
N ALA A 76 5.30 0.50 -14.69
CA ALA A 76 4.19 -0.36 -15.06
C ALA A 76 3.11 0.42 -15.81
N THR A 77 2.73 -0.11 -16.99
CA THR A 77 1.60 0.39 -17.76
C THR A 77 0.32 -0.22 -17.20
N VAL A 78 -0.58 0.63 -16.75
CA VAL A 78 -1.83 0.23 -16.07
C VAL A 78 -3.07 0.66 -16.86
N ASP A 79 -2.89 1.08 -18.11
CA ASP A 79 -4.01 1.31 -19.01
C ASP A 79 -4.64 -0.02 -19.46
N GLN A 80 -5.95 0.00 -19.72
CA GLN A 80 -6.71 -1.23 -20.05
C GLN A 80 -6.12 -1.99 -21.23
N LYS A 81 -5.69 -1.28 -22.29
CA LYS A 81 -5.12 -1.93 -23.50
C LYS A 81 -3.82 -2.70 -23.20
N SER A 82 -3.02 -2.19 -22.27
CA SER A 82 -1.77 -2.84 -21.84
C SER A 82 -2.06 -4.03 -20.92
N ILE A 83 -3.06 -3.91 -20.05
CA ILE A 83 -3.51 -4.98 -19.16
C ILE A 83 -4.04 -6.16 -19.98
N ASP A 84 -4.92 -5.92 -20.95
CA ASP A 84 -5.54 -6.95 -21.78
C ASP A 84 -4.53 -7.77 -22.61
N LYS A 85 -3.35 -7.21 -22.87
CA LYS A 85 -2.30 -7.84 -23.69
C LYS A 85 -1.31 -8.70 -22.87
N ARG A 86 -1.36 -8.65 -21.54
CA ARG A 86 -0.44 -9.41 -20.69
C ARG A 86 -1.15 -10.46 -19.84
N PRO A 87 -0.53 -11.62 -19.59
CA PRO A 87 -1.03 -12.49 -18.53
C PRO A 87 -0.91 -11.77 -17.18
N CYS A 88 -1.94 -11.92 -16.33
CA CYS A 88 -1.89 -11.37 -14.98
C CYS A 88 -0.82 -12.11 -14.16
N PHE A 89 0.19 -11.39 -13.69
CA PHE A 89 1.33 -11.97 -12.97
C PHE A 89 1.03 -12.35 -11.51
N LEU A 90 -0.17 -12.02 -10.98
CA LEU A 90 -0.64 -12.46 -9.67
C LEU A 90 -1.53 -13.72 -9.74
N CYS A 91 -2.01 -14.10 -10.93
CA CYS A 91 -2.72 -15.37 -11.08
C CYS A 91 -1.80 -16.55 -10.79
N LEU A 92 -2.26 -17.50 -9.98
CA LEU A 92 -1.49 -18.67 -9.51
C LEU A 92 -0.77 -19.41 -10.62
N LYS A 93 -1.42 -19.58 -11.80
CA LYS A 93 -0.86 -20.26 -12.98
C LYS A 93 0.32 -19.51 -13.63
N ASN A 94 0.41 -18.19 -13.39
CA ASN A 94 1.41 -17.30 -14.01
C ASN A 94 2.54 -16.92 -13.03
N LEU A 95 2.45 -17.34 -11.75
CA LEU A 95 3.53 -17.12 -10.78
C LEU A 95 4.81 -17.83 -11.26
N PRO A 96 5.99 -17.23 -11.01
CA PRO A 96 7.27 -17.91 -11.24
C PRO A 96 7.28 -19.33 -10.67
N GLU A 97 7.93 -20.24 -11.37
CA GLU A 97 7.91 -21.67 -11.00
C GLU A 97 8.31 -21.90 -9.54
N PRO A 98 9.42 -21.31 -9.00
CA PRO A 98 9.82 -21.55 -7.61
C PRO A 98 8.97 -20.82 -6.56
N GLN A 99 8.09 -19.89 -6.97
CA GLN A 99 7.34 -19.08 -6.02
C GLN A 99 6.27 -19.90 -5.28
N ARG A 100 6.35 -19.88 -3.95
CA ARG A 100 5.39 -20.47 -3.03
C ARG A 100 4.87 -19.40 -2.08
N GLY A 101 3.72 -19.66 -1.47
CA GLY A 101 3.09 -18.72 -0.54
C GLY A 101 2.40 -19.40 0.62
N ILE A 102 1.87 -18.57 1.53
CA ILE A 102 1.02 -18.99 2.63
C ILE A 102 -0.42 -18.80 2.20
N LEU A 103 -1.21 -19.89 2.16
CA LEU A 103 -2.65 -19.77 1.97
C LEU A 103 -3.25 -19.10 3.22
N TYR A 104 -3.80 -17.89 3.03
CA TYR A 104 -4.37 -17.08 4.09
C TYR A 104 -5.89 -17.17 4.04
N ARG A 105 -6.49 -17.76 5.08
CA ARG A 105 -7.95 -17.86 5.28
C ARG A 105 -8.73 -18.32 4.04
N GLU A 106 -8.13 -19.24 3.25
CA GLU A 106 -8.70 -19.88 2.05
C GLU A 106 -8.86 -18.98 0.83
N ASP A 107 -8.87 -17.66 0.97
CA ASP A 107 -9.18 -16.72 -0.12
C ASP A 107 -7.96 -15.98 -0.68
N PHE A 108 -6.87 -15.88 0.08
CA PHE A 108 -5.68 -15.14 -0.32
C PHE A 108 -4.42 -16.00 -0.20
N ILE A 109 -3.40 -15.61 -0.94
CA ILE A 109 -2.06 -16.18 -0.82
C ILE A 109 -1.05 -15.08 -0.51
N VAL A 110 -0.29 -15.24 0.57
CA VAL A 110 0.80 -14.35 0.95
C VAL A 110 2.06 -14.78 0.23
N LEU A 111 2.61 -13.93 -0.60
CA LEU A 111 3.76 -14.16 -1.46
C LEU A 111 4.91 -13.21 -1.09
N CYS A 112 6.17 -13.67 -1.14
CA CYS A 112 7.32 -12.78 -1.08
C CYS A 112 7.33 -11.87 -2.31
N ASN A 113 7.49 -10.56 -2.12
CA ASN A 113 7.56 -9.62 -3.24
C ASN A 113 8.97 -9.68 -3.87
N PRO A 114 9.12 -10.02 -5.17
CA PRO A 114 10.45 -10.16 -5.79
C PRO A 114 11.14 -8.82 -6.09
N PHE A 115 10.42 -7.70 -5.94
CA PHE A 115 10.96 -6.34 -6.08
C PHE A 115 10.81 -5.59 -4.75
N PRO A 116 11.56 -5.99 -3.70
CA PRO A 116 11.32 -5.50 -2.35
C PRO A 116 11.71 -4.03 -2.20
N ILE A 117 11.08 -3.37 -1.22
CA ILE A 117 11.42 -2.03 -0.76
C ILE A 117 12.10 -2.05 0.61
N CYS A 118 11.98 -3.17 1.30
CA CYS A 118 12.50 -3.41 2.65
C CYS A 118 12.75 -4.91 2.83
N PRO A 119 13.47 -5.33 3.90
CA PRO A 119 13.83 -6.73 4.14
C PRO A 119 12.65 -7.71 4.26
N GLU A 120 11.47 -7.21 4.62
CA GLU A 120 10.25 -8.00 4.75
C GLU A 120 9.12 -7.31 3.97
N HIS A 121 8.91 -7.72 2.73
CA HIS A 121 7.90 -7.16 1.83
C HIS A 121 7.09 -8.28 1.18
N TYR A 122 5.79 -8.29 1.44
CA TYR A 122 4.86 -9.32 0.96
C TYR A 122 3.77 -8.74 0.08
N THR A 123 3.31 -9.54 -0.88
CA THR A 123 2.11 -9.31 -1.67
C THR A 123 1.06 -10.34 -1.27
N ILE A 124 -0.14 -9.91 -0.95
CA ILE A 124 -1.25 -10.75 -0.48
C ILE A 124 -2.30 -10.73 -1.59
N ALA A 125 -2.21 -11.69 -2.50
CA ALA A 125 -3.06 -11.75 -3.68
C ALA A 125 -4.29 -12.65 -3.43
N HIS A 126 -5.45 -12.25 -3.93
CA HIS A 126 -6.62 -13.11 -3.95
C HIS A 126 -6.35 -14.33 -4.85
N ILE A 127 -6.78 -15.52 -4.46
CA ILE A 127 -6.49 -16.75 -5.23
C ILE A 127 -7.24 -16.81 -6.55
N ILE A 128 -8.37 -16.10 -6.67
CA ILE A 128 -9.16 -15.96 -7.88
C ILE A 128 -8.84 -14.60 -8.52
N HIS A 129 -8.76 -14.58 -9.84
CA HIS A 129 -8.59 -13.33 -10.59
C HIS A 129 -9.85 -12.48 -10.47
N ALA A 130 -9.75 -11.38 -9.75
CA ALA A 130 -10.79 -10.39 -9.55
C ALA A 130 -10.17 -8.98 -9.63
N PRO A 131 -10.89 -7.98 -10.17
CA PRO A 131 -10.38 -6.62 -10.27
C PRO A 131 -9.95 -6.06 -8.92
N GLN A 132 -8.94 -5.18 -8.92
CA GLN A 132 -8.52 -4.44 -7.74
C GLN A 132 -9.65 -3.52 -7.29
N SER A 133 -10.33 -3.85 -6.20
CA SER A 133 -11.40 -3.07 -5.59
C SER A 133 -11.40 -3.26 -4.08
N PHE A 134 -11.60 -2.17 -3.35
CA PHE A 134 -11.71 -2.20 -1.90
C PHE A 134 -13.15 -2.48 -1.42
N GLU A 135 -14.13 -2.36 -2.31
CA GLU A 135 -15.52 -2.66 -2.03
C GLU A 135 -15.70 -4.14 -1.66
N GLY A 136 -16.38 -4.41 -0.55
CA GLY A 136 -16.64 -5.75 -0.04
C GLY A 136 -15.46 -6.45 0.66
N VAL A 137 -14.28 -5.80 0.75
CA VAL A 137 -13.09 -6.42 1.38
C VAL A 137 -12.56 -5.64 2.59
N VAL A 138 -13.29 -4.66 3.10
CA VAL A 138 -12.91 -3.84 4.27
C VAL A 138 -12.66 -4.73 5.48
N SER A 139 -13.60 -5.59 5.83
CA SER A 139 -13.47 -6.56 6.94
C SER A 139 -12.23 -7.45 6.78
N THR A 140 -11.93 -7.88 5.55
CA THR A 140 -10.74 -8.68 5.23
C THR A 140 -9.45 -7.89 5.47
N PHE A 141 -9.40 -6.63 5.04
CA PHE A 141 -8.27 -5.73 5.28
C PHE A 141 -8.01 -5.53 6.78
N LEU A 142 -9.06 -5.31 7.57
CA LEU A 142 -8.96 -5.15 9.02
C LEU A 142 -8.49 -6.44 9.71
N LYS A 143 -8.99 -7.61 9.27
CA LYS A 143 -8.51 -8.91 9.75
C LYS A 143 -7.04 -9.12 9.43
N MET A 144 -6.61 -8.80 8.20
CA MET A 144 -5.20 -8.84 7.82
C MET A 144 -4.34 -7.95 8.71
N ALA A 145 -4.74 -6.70 8.95
CA ALA A 145 -4.01 -5.79 9.83
C ALA A 145 -3.86 -6.37 11.25
N LYS A 146 -4.86 -7.08 11.76
CA LYS A 146 -4.81 -7.76 13.05
C LYS A 146 -3.90 -8.98 13.03
N ASP A 147 -4.02 -9.86 12.03
CA ASP A 147 -3.27 -11.12 11.95
C ASP A 147 -1.76 -10.89 11.68
N PHE A 148 -1.41 -9.80 11.00
CA PHE A 148 -0.02 -9.37 10.78
C PHE A 148 0.59 -8.57 11.95
N SER A 149 -0.25 -8.19 12.95
CA SER A 149 0.21 -7.46 14.14
C SER A 149 1.06 -8.37 15.05
N PRO A 150 2.02 -7.80 15.81
CA PRO A 150 2.43 -6.39 15.83
C PRO A 150 3.53 -6.04 14.81
N ASP A 151 4.00 -6.98 14.02
CA ASP A 151 5.25 -6.89 13.26
C ASP A 151 5.10 -6.13 11.93
N PHE A 152 3.91 -6.19 11.31
CA PHE A 152 3.68 -5.63 9.99
C PHE A 152 2.50 -4.66 9.94
N ASN A 153 2.58 -3.73 9.00
CA ASN A 153 1.44 -2.99 8.50
C ASN A 153 0.95 -3.61 7.19
N VAL A 154 -0.36 -3.57 6.97
CA VAL A 154 -0.99 -3.97 5.71
C VAL A 154 -1.40 -2.72 4.97
N PHE A 155 -1.23 -2.70 3.65
CA PHE A 155 -1.62 -1.56 2.84
C PHE A 155 -2.29 -1.95 1.53
N TYR A 156 -3.07 -1.00 1.02
CA TYR A 156 -3.81 -1.11 -0.22
C TYR A 156 -3.45 0.04 -1.16
N ASN A 157 -3.24 -0.30 -2.42
CA ASN A 157 -3.15 0.65 -3.51
C ASN A 157 -4.39 0.50 -4.39
N GLY A 158 -5.17 1.54 -4.53
CA GLY A 158 -6.28 1.56 -5.48
C GLY A 158 -5.80 1.38 -6.92
N PRO A 159 -6.67 0.96 -7.86
CA PRO A 159 -6.30 0.63 -9.23
C PRO A 159 -5.62 1.79 -9.96
N GLU A 160 -6.02 3.02 -9.67
CA GLU A 160 -5.40 4.26 -10.21
C GLU A 160 -4.60 5.02 -9.14
N SER A 161 -4.00 4.31 -8.17
CA SER A 161 -3.25 4.89 -7.05
C SER A 161 -2.00 4.09 -6.71
N GLY A 162 -1.29 3.62 -7.74
CA GLY A 162 -0.02 2.93 -7.59
C GLY A 162 -0.10 1.41 -7.57
N ALA A 163 -1.29 0.80 -7.78
CA ALA A 163 -1.38 -0.64 -8.02
C ALA A 163 -0.71 -0.99 -9.36
N SER A 164 0.26 -1.93 -9.35
CA SER A 164 0.90 -2.43 -10.58
C SER A 164 0.10 -3.56 -11.24
N ALA A 165 -0.86 -4.15 -10.54
CA ALA A 165 -1.84 -5.12 -11.03
C ALA A 165 -3.26 -4.65 -10.71
N PRO A 166 -3.80 -3.62 -11.41
CA PRO A 166 -5.16 -3.11 -11.16
C PRO A 166 -6.25 -4.09 -11.61
N ASP A 167 -5.87 -5.14 -12.30
CA ASP A 167 -6.69 -6.25 -12.75
C ASP A 167 -6.78 -7.42 -11.76
N HIS A 168 -6.08 -7.35 -10.62
CA HIS A 168 -6.07 -8.44 -9.65
C HIS A 168 -6.06 -7.94 -8.21
N LEU A 169 -7.09 -8.29 -7.45
CA LEU A 169 -7.23 -7.89 -6.04
C LEU A 169 -6.04 -8.36 -5.20
N HIS A 170 -5.35 -7.43 -4.61
CA HIS A 170 -4.23 -7.70 -3.73
C HIS A 170 -4.02 -6.61 -2.69
N PHE A 171 -3.45 -7.00 -1.57
CA PHE A 171 -2.88 -6.13 -0.53
C PHE A 171 -1.38 -6.34 -0.48
N GLN A 172 -0.70 -5.54 0.31
CA GLN A 172 0.72 -5.73 0.58
C GLN A 172 0.98 -5.56 2.08
N ALA A 173 2.08 -6.15 2.55
CA ALA A 173 2.52 -5.98 3.94
C ALA A 173 4.01 -5.67 3.99
N THR A 174 4.39 -4.78 4.92
CA THR A 174 5.79 -4.41 5.18
C THR A 174 6.02 -4.32 6.67
N THR A 175 7.27 -4.49 7.08
CA THR A 175 7.70 -4.30 8.47
C THR A 175 7.16 -2.99 9.03
N ARG A 176 6.60 -3.03 10.22
CA ARG A 176 6.11 -1.86 10.96
C ARG A 176 7.26 -0.93 11.34
N GLY A 177 7.02 0.38 11.35
CA GLY A 177 8.00 1.39 11.73
C GLY A 177 8.92 1.83 10.59
N ILE A 178 8.79 1.26 9.39
CA ILE A 178 9.63 1.66 8.26
C ILE A 178 9.12 2.92 7.53
N LEU A 179 7.82 3.20 7.58
CA LEU A 179 7.24 4.34 6.88
C LEU A 179 7.28 5.60 7.78
N PRO A 180 7.83 6.72 7.31
CA PRO A 180 7.84 7.98 8.07
C PRO A 180 6.47 8.39 8.61
N ILE A 181 5.41 8.18 7.83
CA ILE A 181 4.03 8.48 8.22
C ILE A 181 3.61 7.83 9.54
N GLU A 182 4.13 6.65 9.88
CA GLU A 182 3.76 5.95 11.11
C GLU A 182 4.12 6.74 12.35
N LYS A 183 5.29 7.40 12.34
CA LYS A 183 5.72 8.31 13.39
C LYS A 183 4.90 9.60 13.39
N GLU A 184 4.62 10.14 12.20
CA GLU A 184 3.89 11.38 12.01
C GLU A 184 2.45 11.29 12.53
N ILE A 185 1.71 10.22 12.19
CA ILE A 185 0.35 9.97 12.69
C ILE A 185 0.32 9.41 14.12
N GLY A 186 1.47 9.01 14.66
CA GLY A 186 1.64 8.67 16.07
C GLY A 186 1.70 9.91 16.98
N ASP A 187 2.04 11.06 16.42
CA ASP A 187 2.07 12.34 17.12
C ASP A 187 0.66 12.95 17.21
N LYS A 188 0.08 12.89 18.41
CA LYS A 188 -1.27 13.42 18.67
C LYS A 188 -1.39 14.93 18.39
N GLY A 189 -0.31 15.69 18.46
CA GLY A 189 -0.29 17.11 18.12
C GLY A 189 -0.56 17.39 16.64
N ARG A 190 -0.45 16.38 15.79
CA ARG A 190 -0.73 16.46 14.35
C ARG A 190 -2.14 15.98 13.97
N LEU A 191 -2.89 15.42 14.91
CA LEU A 191 -4.22 14.86 14.67
C LEU A 191 -5.29 15.84 15.14
N LEU A 192 -6.02 16.42 14.19
CA LEU A 192 -7.21 17.21 14.46
C LEU A 192 -8.43 16.29 14.50
N PHE A 193 -9.10 16.21 15.64
CA PHE A 193 -10.36 15.51 15.75
C PHE A 193 -11.42 16.20 14.88
N VAL A 194 -12.11 15.43 14.04
CA VAL A 194 -13.16 15.92 13.17
C VAL A 194 -14.52 15.57 13.74
N LYS A 195 -14.82 14.29 13.89
CA LYS A 195 -16.08 13.77 14.44
C LYS A 195 -15.96 12.27 14.74
N CYS A 196 -17.01 11.66 15.28
CA CYS A 196 -17.17 10.21 15.28
C CYS A 196 -18.12 9.79 14.17
N ILE A 197 -17.81 8.68 13.50
CA ILE A 197 -18.67 8.03 12.51
C ILE A 197 -18.86 6.59 12.98
N HIS A 198 -20.10 6.13 13.12
CA HIS A 198 -20.41 4.80 13.65
C HIS A 198 -19.63 4.48 14.93
N ALA A 199 -19.60 5.43 15.87
CA ALA A 199 -18.82 5.38 17.12
C ALA A 199 -17.28 5.32 16.95
N THR A 200 -16.75 5.46 15.74
CA THR A 200 -15.31 5.47 15.45
C THR A 200 -14.80 6.90 15.34
N PRO A 201 -13.83 7.31 16.17
CA PRO A 201 -13.16 8.60 16.05
C PRO A 201 -12.46 8.76 14.71
N LEU A 202 -12.72 9.89 14.07
CA LEU A 202 -12.09 10.31 12.82
C LEU A 202 -11.26 11.56 13.07
N PHE A 203 -10.03 11.53 12.57
CA PHE A 203 -9.09 12.65 12.64
C PHE A 203 -8.62 13.02 11.23
N ARG A 204 -8.24 14.28 11.04
CA ARG A 204 -7.44 14.76 9.93
C ARG A 204 -6.01 14.97 10.39
N ALA A 205 -5.05 14.40 9.72
CA ALA A 205 -3.65 14.67 10.03
C ALA A 205 -3.18 15.95 9.31
N THR A 206 -2.37 16.76 9.98
CA THR A 206 -1.94 18.08 9.51
C THR A 206 -0.43 18.18 9.33
N ASN A 207 0.02 19.14 8.53
CA ASN A 207 1.44 19.41 8.27
C ASN A 207 2.21 18.23 7.67
N LEU A 208 1.57 17.46 6.80
CA LEU A 208 2.15 16.29 6.14
C LEU A 208 2.44 16.50 4.65
N GLY A 209 2.15 17.69 4.10
CA GLY A 209 2.26 18.01 2.67
C GLY A 209 1.27 17.28 1.78
N ARG A 210 0.39 16.47 2.37
CA ARG A 210 -0.67 15.69 1.75
C ARG A 210 -1.82 15.47 2.70
N GLU A 211 -3.01 15.29 2.18
CA GLU A 211 -4.22 15.05 2.97
C GLU A 211 -4.29 13.61 3.45
N VAL A 212 -4.57 13.44 4.74
CA VAL A 212 -4.70 12.12 5.37
C VAL A 212 -5.85 12.12 6.37
N ILE A 213 -6.76 11.15 6.22
CA ILE A 213 -7.80 10.84 7.19
C ILE A 213 -7.34 9.67 8.03
N ILE A 214 -7.55 9.74 9.35
CA ILE A 214 -7.21 8.67 10.28
C ILE A 214 -8.47 8.19 10.99
N LEU A 215 -8.71 6.88 10.96
CA LEU A 215 -9.68 6.19 11.81
C LEU A 215 -8.94 5.44 12.90
N GLU A 216 -9.44 5.52 14.15
CA GLU A 216 -8.95 4.72 15.26
C GLU A 216 -10.13 4.10 16.01
N GLY A 217 -10.05 2.81 16.34
CA GLY A 217 -11.11 2.15 17.08
C GLY A 217 -10.76 0.74 17.52
N GLU A 218 -11.59 0.18 18.42
CA GLU A 218 -11.44 -1.18 18.95
C GLU A 218 -12.48 -2.14 18.35
N ASP A 219 -13.58 -1.60 17.84
CA ASP A 219 -14.65 -2.39 17.21
C ASP A 219 -14.43 -2.47 15.70
N CYS A 220 -14.23 -3.70 15.22
CA CYS A 220 -13.98 -3.99 13.81
C CYS A 220 -15.18 -3.61 12.93
N THR A 221 -16.41 -3.82 13.41
CA THR A 221 -17.63 -3.51 12.65
C THR A 221 -17.83 -2.02 12.52
N ALA A 222 -17.65 -1.27 13.62
CA ALA A 222 -17.75 0.18 13.60
C ALA A 222 -16.70 0.83 12.67
N ILE A 223 -15.47 0.28 12.62
CA ILE A 223 -14.43 0.76 11.69
C ILE A 223 -14.76 0.38 10.24
N ASP A 224 -15.30 -0.81 10.00
CA ASP A 224 -15.74 -1.26 8.66
C ASP A 224 -16.81 -0.30 8.13
N ASP A 225 -17.86 -0.02 8.91
CA ASP A 225 -18.94 0.91 8.56
C ASP A 225 -18.39 2.33 8.33
N ALA A 226 -17.51 2.81 9.20
CA ALA A 226 -16.91 4.14 9.07
C ALA A 226 -16.05 4.26 7.81
N LEU A 227 -15.23 3.25 7.53
CA LEU A 227 -14.36 3.21 6.35
C LEU A 227 -15.18 3.11 5.05
N THR A 228 -16.23 2.30 5.05
CA THR A 228 -17.17 2.19 3.93
C THR A 228 -17.87 3.53 3.66
N ASN A 229 -18.27 4.24 4.71
CA ASN A 229 -18.86 5.59 4.62
C ASN A 229 -17.87 6.59 4.01
N ILE A 230 -16.61 6.59 4.45
CA ILE A 230 -15.56 7.46 3.90
C ILE A 230 -15.33 7.18 2.41
N VAL A 231 -15.20 5.92 2.01
CA VAL A 231 -15.01 5.54 0.60
C VAL A 231 -16.20 5.99 -0.26
N SER A 232 -17.42 5.85 0.27
CA SER A 232 -18.64 6.31 -0.40
C SER A 232 -18.67 7.84 -0.56
N ALA A 233 -18.34 8.59 0.49
CA ALA A 233 -18.23 10.05 0.45
C ALA A 233 -17.16 10.51 -0.56
N MET A 234 -15.99 9.87 -0.56
CA MET A 234 -14.93 10.13 -1.55
C MET A 234 -15.42 9.86 -2.97
N LYS A 235 -16.11 8.74 -3.20
CA LYS A 235 -16.67 8.38 -4.52
C LYS A 235 -17.62 9.46 -5.03
N SER A 236 -18.49 9.95 -4.17
CA SER A 236 -19.46 11.01 -4.48
C SER A 236 -18.77 12.35 -4.79
N VAL A 237 -17.88 12.81 -3.90
CA VAL A 237 -17.22 14.13 -4.02
C VAL A 237 -16.25 14.17 -5.21
N LEU A 238 -15.52 13.09 -5.46
CA LEU A 238 -14.59 12.97 -6.55
C LEU A 238 -15.25 12.57 -7.89
N ALA A 239 -16.57 12.37 -7.89
CA ALA A 239 -17.35 11.93 -9.05
C ALA A 239 -16.71 10.70 -9.75
N SER A 240 -16.21 9.75 -8.95
CA SER A 240 -15.53 8.56 -9.49
C SER A 240 -16.56 7.53 -9.97
N PRO A 241 -16.51 7.07 -11.23
CA PRO A 241 -17.45 6.06 -11.73
C PRO A 241 -17.22 4.68 -11.09
N ALA A 242 -15.99 4.40 -10.69
CA ALA A 242 -15.59 3.19 -9.99
C ALA A 242 -15.11 3.52 -8.56
N GLU A 243 -14.07 2.86 -8.09
CA GLU A 243 -13.43 3.17 -6.83
C GLU A 243 -12.75 4.56 -6.87
N PRO A 244 -12.89 5.39 -5.82
CA PRO A 244 -12.14 6.65 -5.74
C PRO A 244 -10.64 6.37 -5.62
N ARG A 245 -9.82 7.24 -6.21
CA ARG A 245 -8.37 7.12 -6.07
C ARG A 245 -7.96 7.27 -4.61
N MET A 246 -7.33 6.24 -4.05
CA MET A 246 -6.89 6.23 -2.67
C MET A 246 -5.75 5.24 -2.42
N ASN A 247 -5.04 5.49 -1.32
CA ASN A 247 -4.16 4.51 -0.70
C ASN A 247 -4.57 4.34 0.76
N LEU A 248 -4.40 3.15 1.30
CA LEU A 248 -4.74 2.84 2.70
C LEU A 248 -3.56 2.18 3.40
N LEU A 249 -3.34 2.55 4.65
CA LEU A 249 -2.40 1.89 5.56
C LEU A 249 -3.15 1.44 6.81
N GLY A 250 -3.20 0.14 7.05
CA GLY A 250 -3.83 -0.47 8.21
C GLY A 250 -2.80 -1.04 9.18
N SER A 251 -2.99 -0.77 10.44
CA SER A 251 -2.23 -1.34 11.55
C SER A 251 -3.16 -1.73 12.70
N TYR A 252 -2.70 -2.68 13.52
CA TYR A 252 -3.38 -3.07 14.75
C TYR A 252 -2.38 -3.14 15.89
N ASP A 253 -2.70 -2.52 17.04
CA ASP A 253 -1.85 -2.51 18.21
C ASP A 253 -2.69 -2.28 19.47
N ARG A 254 -2.40 -3.02 20.55
CA ARG A 254 -3.07 -2.85 21.85
C ARG A 254 -4.59 -2.81 21.74
N ASN A 255 -5.16 -3.77 21.02
CA ASN A 255 -6.59 -3.91 20.72
C ASN A 255 -7.22 -2.77 19.91
N LYS A 256 -6.42 -1.94 19.23
CA LYS A 256 -6.91 -0.85 18.37
C LYS A 256 -6.43 -1.01 16.95
N TRP A 257 -7.35 -0.84 16.02
CA TRP A 257 -7.01 -0.56 14.63
C TRP A 257 -6.73 0.92 14.46
N ARG A 258 -5.76 1.20 13.61
CA ARG A 258 -5.55 2.51 13.02
C ARG A 258 -5.49 2.35 11.51
N VAL A 259 -6.34 3.09 10.81
CA VAL A 259 -6.36 3.13 9.35
C VAL A 259 -6.09 4.55 8.91
N ALA A 260 -5.00 4.73 8.13
CA ALA A 260 -4.71 5.98 7.44
C ALA A 260 -5.19 5.88 6.00
N ILE A 261 -6.03 6.84 5.58
CA ILE A 261 -6.61 6.94 4.25
C ILE A 261 -6.01 8.16 3.57
N PHE A 262 -5.46 7.97 2.38
CA PHE A 262 -4.87 9.00 1.54
C PHE A 262 -5.76 9.21 0.32
N PRO A 263 -6.68 10.18 0.33
CA PRO A 263 -7.47 10.52 -0.86
C PRO A 263 -6.56 11.08 -1.95
N ARG A 264 -6.74 10.57 -3.17
CA ARG A 264 -5.88 10.92 -4.32
C ARG A 264 -6.66 11.65 -5.40
N GLN A 265 -6.04 12.69 -5.95
CA GLN A 265 -6.57 13.43 -7.09
C GLN A 265 -6.04 12.87 -8.42
N ARG A 266 -4.77 12.47 -8.44
CA ARG A 266 -4.11 11.93 -9.65
C ARG A 266 -3.33 10.66 -9.34
N HIS A 267 -3.21 9.81 -10.35
CA HIS A 267 -2.36 8.61 -10.27
C HIS A 267 -0.88 8.99 -10.17
N ARG A 268 -0.41 9.87 -11.08
CA ARG A 268 1.00 10.25 -11.21
C ARG A 268 1.14 11.77 -11.31
N PRO A 269 2.25 12.34 -10.82
CA PRO A 269 2.52 13.76 -10.94
C PRO A 269 2.89 14.15 -12.38
N SER A 270 2.82 15.45 -12.70
CA SER A 270 3.11 15.98 -14.02
C SER A 270 4.53 15.65 -14.50
N VAL A 271 5.50 15.71 -13.60
CA VAL A 271 6.92 15.40 -13.89
C VAL A 271 7.16 14.00 -14.41
N TYR A 272 6.23 13.04 -14.13
CA TYR A 272 6.30 11.69 -14.66
C TYR A 272 6.14 11.64 -16.19
N PHE A 273 5.44 12.60 -16.78
CA PHE A 273 5.07 12.63 -18.20
C PHE A 273 5.94 13.56 -19.05
N LEU A 274 6.88 14.29 -18.43
CA LEU A 274 7.78 15.17 -19.16
C LEU A 274 8.69 14.36 -20.12
N PRO A 275 9.15 14.98 -21.22
CA PRO A 275 10.01 14.31 -22.17
C PRO A 275 11.48 14.24 -21.70
N GLY A 276 12.21 13.28 -22.19
CA GLY A 276 13.67 13.21 -22.08
C GLY A 276 14.19 13.32 -20.66
N ASN A 277 15.16 14.20 -20.46
CA ASN A 277 15.85 14.38 -19.17
C ASN A 277 15.02 15.15 -18.11
N GLU A 278 13.96 15.81 -18.49
CA GLU A 278 13.06 16.51 -17.56
C GLU A 278 12.13 15.52 -16.82
N ARG A 279 11.95 14.33 -17.39
CA ARG A 279 11.16 13.27 -16.80
C ARG A 279 11.78 12.77 -15.51
N ILE A 280 10.93 12.65 -14.47
CA ILE A 280 11.28 12.05 -13.18
C ILE A 280 10.36 10.86 -12.92
N LEU A 281 10.94 9.68 -12.80
CA LEU A 281 10.18 8.44 -12.61
C LEU A 281 9.83 8.24 -11.14
N ILE A 282 8.80 8.96 -10.69
CA ILE A 282 8.15 8.77 -9.39
C ILE A 282 6.68 8.49 -9.65
N SER A 283 6.21 7.28 -9.27
CA SER A 283 4.83 6.84 -9.43
C SER A 283 4.24 6.51 -8.06
N PRO A 284 3.67 7.49 -7.33
CA PRO A 284 3.32 7.31 -5.93
C PRO A 284 2.22 6.26 -5.71
N GLY A 285 2.54 5.23 -4.92
CA GLY A 285 1.64 4.32 -4.24
C GLY A 285 1.66 4.56 -2.74
N MET A 286 1.17 3.60 -1.94
CA MET A 286 1.09 3.75 -0.48
C MET A 286 2.47 4.00 0.16
N VAL A 287 3.51 3.37 -0.36
CA VAL A 287 4.87 3.52 0.17
C VAL A 287 5.36 4.96 0.03
N GLU A 288 5.16 5.56 -1.14
CA GLU A 288 5.51 6.95 -1.41
C GLU A 288 4.61 7.90 -0.62
N MET A 289 3.31 7.64 -0.55
CA MET A 289 2.40 8.40 0.31
C MET A 289 2.75 8.24 1.79
N GLY A 290 3.35 7.12 2.17
CA GLY A 290 3.89 6.84 3.50
C GLY A 290 5.24 7.51 3.81
N GLY A 291 5.85 8.17 2.82
CA GLY A 291 7.08 8.95 3.02
C GLY A 291 8.38 8.25 2.61
N ILE A 292 8.34 7.10 1.92
CA ILE A 292 9.51 6.52 1.24
C ILE A 292 9.34 6.74 -0.26
N ILE A 293 9.99 7.75 -0.80
CA ILE A 293 9.95 8.06 -2.23
C ILE A 293 10.98 7.21 -2.96
N ILE A 294 10.55 6.46 -3.97
CA ILE A 294 11.41 5.56 -4.72
C ILE A 294 11.72 6.15 -6.10
N THR A 295 13.00 6.30 -6.40
CA THR A 295 13.51 6.66 -7.71
C THR A 295 14.34 5.48 -8.26
N PRO A 296 13.94 4.85 -9.38
CA PRO A 296 14.70 3.76 -9.96
C PRO A 296 15.91 4.23 -10.78
N ILE A 297 16.00 5.53 -11.08
CA ILE A 297 17.06 6.14 -11.89
C ILE A 297 17.92 7.04 -11.03
N GLY A 298 19.26 6.89 -11.15
CA GLY A 298 20.23 7.65 -10.34
C GLY A 298 20.14 9.17 -10.55
N LYS A 299 19.94 9.61 -11.81
CA LYS A 299 19.71 11.04 -12.13
C LYS A 299 18.55 11.60 -11.30
N ASP A 300 17.43 10.89 -11.22
CA ASP A 300 16.23 11.35 -10.49
C ASP A 300 16.52 11.48 -9.00
N PHE A 301 17.26 10.49 -8.43
CA PHE A 301 17.69 10.55 -7.04
C PHE A 301 18.56 11.78 -6.74
N ASP A 302 19.42 12.17 -7.66
CA ASP A 302 20.36 13.27 -7.45
C ASP A 302 19.68 14.62 -7.50
N ILE A 303 18.66 14.81 -8.38
CA ILE A 303 17.96 16.10 -8.60
C ILE A 303 16.71 16.30 -7.75
N VAL A 304 16.07 15.23 -7.23
CA VAL A 304 14.90 15.35 -6.36
C VAL A 304 15.27 16.06 -5.06
N ASN A 305 14.52 17.12 -4.75
CA ASN A 305 14.67 17.99 -3.59
C ASN A 305 13.32 18.16 -2.85
N GLU A 306 13.33 18.92 -1.75
CA GLU A 306 12.16 19.14 -0.90
C GLU A 306 11.01 19.87 -1.62
N GLU A 307 11.32 20.80 -2.51
CA GLU A 307 10.33 21.57 -3.28
C GLU A 307 9.60 20.64 -4.25
N LEU A 308 10.34 19.81 -4.97
CA LEU A 308 9.74 18.83 -5.89
C LEU A 308 8.88 17.80 -5.16
N ILE A 309 9.28 17.34 -3.96
CA ILE A 309 8.45 16.42 -3.15
C ILE A 309 7.13 17.11 -2.76
N ARG A 310 7.16 18.36 -2.33
CA ARG A 310 5.94 19.14 -2.02
C ARG A 310 5.04 19.27 -3.23
N THR A 311 5.61 19.59 -4.39
CA THR A 311 4.87 19.68 -5.67
C THR A 311 4.23 18.34 -6.02
N ILE A 312 4.98 17.22 -5.94
CA ILE A 312 4.47 15.88 -6.21
C ILE A 312 3.28 15.55 -5.29
N TYR A 313 3.42 15.79 -3.99
CA TYR A 313 2.33 15.52 -3.04
C TYR A 313 1.10 16.40 -3.30
N ALA A 314 1.29 17.69 -3.57
CA ALA A 314 0.21 18.61 -3.90
C ALA A 314 -0.54 18.20 -5.18
N GLU A 315 0.18 17.68 -6.18
CA GLU A 315 -0.44 17.24 -7.44
C GLU A 315 -1.20 15.90 -7.31
N VAL A 316 -0.74 14.99 -6.48
CA VAL A 316 -1.32 13.64 -6.41
C VAL A 316 -2.34 13.48 -5.27
N SER A 317 -2.27 14.28 -4.22
CA SER A 317 -3.25 14.33 -3.13
C SER A 317 -4.43 15.20 -3.51
N VAL A 318 -5.60 15.00 -2.89
CA VAL A 318 -6.65 16.01 -2.95
C VAL A 318 -6.19 17.28 -2.25
N ASP A 319 -6.75 18.42 -2.65
CA ASP A 319 -6.52 19.69 -1.98
C ASP A 319 -7.39 19.83 -0.71
N GLU A 320 -7.14 20.90 0.05
CA GLU A 320 -7.86 21.18 1.29
C GLU A 320 -9.35 21.37 1.07
N GLU A 321 -9.76 22.08 0.01
CA GLU A 321 -11.16 22.31 -0.29
C GLU A 321 -11.91 20.99 -0.57
N THR A 322 -11.30 20.12 -1.37
CA THR A 322 -11.84 18.79 -1.67
C THR A 322 -11.90 17.93 -0.40
N MET A 323 -10.86 17.98 0.45
CA MET A 323 -10.90 17.28 1.74
C MET A 323 -12.05 17.75 2.61
N GLN A 324 -12.29 19.07 2.71
CA GLN A 324 -13.43 19.60 3.48
C GLN A 324 -14.77 19.11 2.91
N LYS A 325 -14.91 19.05 1.58
CA LYS A 325 -16.12 18.50 0.94
C LYS A 325 -16.31 17.01 1.29
N ILE A 326 -15.23 16.22 1.28
CA ILE A 326 -15.29 14.80 1.68
C ILE A 326 -15.76 14.69 3.14
N LEU A 327 -15.15 15.45 4.06
CA LEU A 327 -15.49 15.42 5.48
C LEU A 327 -16.94 15.90 5.75
N ALA A 328 -17.43 16.86 4.99
CA ALA A 328 -18.81 17.35 5.07
C ALA A 328 -19.83 16.34 4.54
N ALA A 329 -19.46 15.53 3.54
CA ALA A 329 -20.33 14.51 2.94
C ALA A 329 -20.47 13.23 3.79
N LEU A 330 -19.71 13.09 4.89
CA LEU A 330 -19.78 11.93 5.77
C LEU A 330 -21.10 11.93 6.56
N SER A 331 -21.89 10.89 6.43
CA SER A 331 -23.09 10.64 7.24
C SER A 331 -22.74 10.12 8.64
N PHE A 332 -23.66 10.30 9.59
CA PHE A 332 -23.52 9.84 10.99
C PHE A 332 -23.88 8.37 11.14
#